data_2c79ecdbb472a99e7d18895d11d052a9
#
_entry.id   2c79ecdbb472a99e7d18895d11d052a9
#
_cell.length_a   1.000
_cell.length_b   1.000
_cell.length_c   1.000
_cell.angle_alpha   90.00
_cell.angle_beta   90.00
_cell.angle_gamma   90.00
#
_symmetry.space_group_name_H-M   'P 1'
#
loop_
_entity.id
_entity.type
_entity.pdbx_description
1 polymer ?
#
loop_
_entity_poly.entity_id
_entity_poly.type
_entity_poly.pdbx_seq_one_letter_code
_entity_poly.pdbx_strand_id
1 'polypeptide(L)'
;MELSVYISNERIEIVAGTGSKSKAKIKKVYSLAVPEGTIMNGIITGEQRLQERLEQIWNRYSLPRKGICLVIDSGKIMTKMLEVPYMKDKELISCINKEFADGEKTDLVTDYFPFPKNSPYEMNHIFCAALEKSVIESYLSLFSDLKLKVKRISIGLGCLLRAVTATGMFAYETCVFMLAQGSTM
;
A
#
# COMPACT_ATOMS: atom_id res chain seq x y z
N MET A 1 0.64 -18.72 6.98
CA MET A 1 -0.51 -17.93 6.48
C MET A 1 -0.17 -16.48 6.66
N GLU A 2 -0.24 -15.69 5.60
CA GLU A 2 -0.03 -14.24 5.62
C GLU A 2 -1.38 -13.55 5.56
N LEU A 3 -1.47 -12.38 6.19
CA LEU A 3 -2.64 -11.51 6.09
C LEU A 3 -2.26 -10.27 5.30
N SER A 4 -3.09 -9.89 4.34
CA SER A 4 -3.07 -8.57 3.73
C SER A 4 -4.29 -7.81 4.24
N VAL A 5 -4.09 -6.63 4.78
CA VAL A 5 -5.14 -5.78 5.35
C VAL A 5 -5.14 -4.48 4.58
N TYR A 6 -6.16 -4.27 3.78
CA TYR A 6 -6.40 -3.02 3.07
C TYR A 6 -7.38 -2.17 3.87
N ILE A 7 -7.04 -0.91 4.06
CA ILE A 7 -7.89 0.05 4.78
C ILE A 7 -8.08 1.27 3.88
N SER A 8 -9.33 1.57 3.57
CA SER A 8 -9.78 2.78 2.90
C SER A 8 -10.69 3.60 3.81
N ASN A 9 -11.23 4.70 3.31
CA ASN A 9 -12.19 5.51 4.07
C ASN A 9 -13.46 4.75 4.47
N GLU A 10 -13.86 3.75 3.67
CA GLU A 10 -15.15 3.08 3.79
C GLU A 10 -15.03 1.62 4.23
N ARG A 11 -13.94 0.95 3.87
CA ARG A 11 -13.80 -0.50 4.00
C ARG A 11 -12.49 -0.94 4.63
N ILE A 12 -12.59 -2.01 5.42
CA ILE A 12 -11.48 -2.81 5.87
C ILE A 12 -11.60 -4.15 5.12
N GLU A 13 -10.64 -4.46 4.29
CA GLU A 13 -10.59 -5.72 3.55
C GLU A 13 -9.42 -6.55 4.04
N ILE A 14 -9.68 -7.78 4.44
CA ILE A 14 -8.66 -8.67 4.97
C ILE A 14 -8.62 -9.92 4.09
N VAL A 15 -7.47 -10.16 3.49
CA VAL A 15 -7.20 -11.34 2.68
C VAL A 15 -6.24 -12.25 3.42
N ALA A 16 -6.69 -13.46 3.71
CA ALA A 16 -5.85 -14.51 4.29
C ALA A 16 -5.43 -15.51 3.21
N GLY A 17 -4.14 -15.76 3.10
CA GLY A 17 -3.65 -16.63 2.07
C GLY A 17 -2.21 -17.09 2.26
N THR A 18 -1.66 -17.64 1.22
CA THR A 18 -0.23 -17.96 1.08
C THR A 18 0.21 -17.50 -0.29
N GLY A 19 1.39 -16.93 -0.38
CA GLY A 19 1.91 -16.43 -1.64
C GLY A 19 3.40 -16.70 -1.82
N SER A 20 3.79 -16.76 -3.08
CA SER A 20 5.17 -16.73 -3.55
C SER A 20 5.29 -15.64 -4.62
N LYS A 21 6.49 -15.46 -5.18
CA LYS A 21 6.72 -14.43 -6.23
C LYS A 21 5.80 -14.54 -7.46
N SER A 22 5.31 -15.74 -7.77
CA SER A 22 4.52 -16.00 -8.99
C SER A 22 3.14 -16.62 -8.76
N LYS A 23 2.81 -16.99 -7.52
CA LYS A 23 1.55 -17.68 -7.23
C LYS A 23 0.99 -17.19 -5.90
N ALA A 24 -0.29 -16.85 -5.89
CA ALA A 24 -1.03 -16.53 -4.68
C ALA A 24 -2.22 -17.50 -4.55
N LYS A 25 -2.42 -18.04 -3.34
CA LYS A 25 -3.58 -18.85 -3.00
C LYS A 25 -4.37 -18.15 -1.91
N ILE A 26 -5.47 -17.54 -2.30
CA ILE A 26 -6.41 -16.91 -1.37
C ILE A 26 -7.21 -18.02 -0.68
N LYS A 27 -7.30 -17.96 0.64
CA LYS A 27 -8.06 -18.90 1.47
C LYS A 27 -9.34 -18.28 2.00
N LYS A 28 -9.29 -17.03 2.45
CA LYS A 28 -10.43 -16.29 2.99
C LYS A 28 -10.31 -14.81 2.65
N VAL A 29 -11.47 -14.19 2.47
CA VAL A 29 -11.60 -12.74 2.28
C VAL A 29 -12.67 -12.27 3.25
N TYR A 30 -12.41 -11.17 3.94
CA TYR A 30 -13.36 -10.48 4.80
C TYR A 30 -13.45 -9.03 4.33
N SER A 31 -14.67 -8.54 4.16
CA SER A 31 -14.93 -7.14 3.81
C SER A 31 -15.88 -6.56 4.86
N LEU A 32 -15.46 -5.49 5.52
CA LEU A 32 -16.17 -4.88 6.62
C LEU A 32 -16.16 -3.37 6.46
N ALA A 33 -17.23 -2.73 6.93
CA ALA A 33 -17.30 -1.28 6.93
C ALA A 33 -16.34 -0.66 7.97
N VAL A 34 -15.69 0.43 7.60
CA VAL A 34 -15.00 1.33 8.51
C VAL A 34 -16.09 2.12 9.27
N PRO A 35 -15.97 2.34 10.60
CA PRO A 35 -16.89 3.22 11.31
C PRO A 35 -16.86 4.62 10.74
N GLU A 36 -18.02 5.21 10.51
CA GLU A 36 -18.16 6.54 9.92
C GLU A 36 -17.35 7.60 10.67
N GLY A 37 -16.64 8.45 9.92
CA GLY A 37 -15.83 9.54 10.45
C GLY A 37 -14.57 9.11 11.19
N THR A 38 -14.13 7.85 11.07
CA THR A 38 -12.88 7.38 11.70
C THR A 38 -11.68 7.44 10.78
N ILE A 39 -11.91 7.51 9.48
CA ILE A 39 -10.87 7.72 8.46
C ILE A 39 -11.40 8.77 7.49
N MET A 40 -10.61 9.79 7.25
CA MET A 40 -10.91 10.83 6.27
C MET A 40 -9.71 11.03 5.35
N ASN A 41 -9.91 10.80 4.07
CA ASN A 41 -8.86 10.89 3.06
C ASN A 41 -7.60 10.04 3.40
N GLY A 42 -7.82 8.87 4.01
CA GLY A 42 -6.75 7.96 4.45
C GLY A 42 -6.02 8.39 5.72
N ILE A 43 -6.49 9.44 6.40
CA ILE A 43 -5.97 9.88 7.70
C ILE A 43 -6.90 9.36 8.79
N ILE A 44 -6.34 8.78 9.85
CA ILE A 44 -7.11 8.32 11.01
C ILE A 44 -7.56 9.55 11.81
N THR A 45 -8.88 9.73 11.93
CA THR A 45 -9.52 10.84 12.65
C THR A 45 -10.30 10.37 13.88
N GLY A 46 -10.61 9.07 13.95
CA GLY A 46 -11.35 8.46 15.07
C GLY A 46 -10.68 7.17 15.55
N GLU A 47 -9.47 7.30 16.12
CA GLU A 47 -8.58 6.19 16.46
C GLU A 47 -9.26 5.15 17.36
N GLN A 48 -9.89 5.58 18.45
CA GLN A 48 -10.50 4.67 19.43
C GLN A 48 -11.57 3.77 18.77
N ARG A 49 -12.49 4.35 17.98
CA ARG A 49 -13.56 3.59 17.33
C ARG A 49 -13.01 2.63 16.26
N LEU A 50 -11.97 3.06 15.56
CA LEU A 50 -11.29 2.20 14.58
C LEU A 50 -10.57 1.04 15.27
N GLN A 51 -9.91 1.32 16.40
CA GLN A 51 -9.25 0.32 17.24
C GLN A 51 -10.24 -0.74 17.74
N GLU A 52 -11.36 -0.32 18.33
CA GLU A 52 -12.43 -1.21 18.80
C GLU A 52 -12.97 -2.07 17.65
N ARG A 53 -13.15 -1.48 16.46
CA ARG A 53 -13.62 -2.20 15.28
C ARG A 53 -12.63 -3.26 14.82
N LEU A 54 -11.34 -2.94 14.74
CA LEU A 54 -10.29 -3.88 14.38
C LEU A 54 -10.19 -5.00 15.41
N GLU A 55 -10.24 -4.69 16.69
CA GLU A 55 -10.19 -5.70 17.75
C GLU A 55 -11.36 -6.69 17.65
N GLN A 56 -12.59 -6.20 17.45
CA GLN A 56 -13.76 -7.04 17.20
C GLN A 56 -13.55 -7.99 16.02
N ILE A 57 -12.98 -7.50 14.91
CA ILE A 57 -12.68 -8.29 13.72
C ILE A 57 -11.68 -9.40 14.05
N TRP A 58 -10.55 -9.05 14.68
CA TRP A 58 -9.52 -10.02 15.04
C TRP A 58 -10.03 -11.11 15.97
N ASN A 59 -10.81 -10.74 16.98
CA ASN A 59 -11.40 -11.68 17.92
C ASN A 59 -12.46 -12.56 17.26
N ARG A 60 -13.37 -11.98 16.47
CA ARG A 60 -14.45 -12.71 15.79
C ARG A 60 -13.94 -13.78 14.83
N TYR A 61 -12.88 -13.46 14.09
CA TYR A 61 -12.36 -14.37 13.06
C TYR A 61 -11.09 -15.10 13.48
N SER A 62 -10.63 -14.92 14.71
CA SER A 62 -9.40 -15.53 15.26
C SER A 62 -8.21 -15.36 14.32
N LEU A 63 -7.99 -14.14 13.85
CA LEU A 63 -6.98 -13.84 12.85
C LEU A 63 -5.55 -13.85 13.45
N PRO A 64 -4.53 -14.25 12.67
CA PRO A 64 -3.15 -14.16 13.10
C PRO A 64 -2.75 -12.71 13.44
N ARG A 65 -1.97 -12.56 14.54
CA ARG A 65 -1.50 -11.23 15.00
C ARG A 65 -0.10 -10.87 14.49
N LYS A 66 0.50 -11.71 13.64
CA LYS A 66 1.85 -11.51 13.10
C LYS A 66 1.87 -11.71 11.58
N GLY A 67 2.84 -11.08 10.92
CA GLY A 67 3.04 -11.25 9.48
C GLY A 67 2.01 -10.50 8.64
N ILE A 68 1.52 -9.36 9.15
CA ILE A 68 0.50 -8.54 8.50
C ILE A 68 1.16 -7.65 7.44
N CYS A 69 0.64 -7.69 6.22
CA CYS A 69 0.92 -6.72 5.17
C CYS A 69 -0.20 -5.68 5.19
N LEU A 70 0.10 -4.46 5.63
CA LEU A 70 -0.85 -3.36 5.65
C LEU A 70 -0.82 -2.64 4.31
N VAL A 71 -1.99 -2.40 3.73
CA VAL A 71 -2.14 -1.62 2.50
C VAL A 71 -2.98 -0.39 2.84
N ILE A 72 -2.38 0.78 2.65
CA ILE A 72 -3.00 2.07 2.93
C ILE A 72 -3.45 2.68 1.60
N ASP A 73 -4.63 3.29 1.62
CA ASP A 73 -5.13 4.14 0.56
C ASP A 73 -5.41 5.54 1.11
N SER A 74 -4.83 6.55 0.49
CA SER A 74 -4.94 7.95 0.93
C SER A 74 -4.75 8.90 -0.23
N GLY A 75 -5.59 9.92 -0.30
CA GLY A 75 -5.40 11.03 -1.25
C GLY A 75 -4.17 11.91 -0.94
N LYS A 76 -3.48 11.65 0.19
CA LYS A 76 -2.21 12.29 0.53
C LYS A 76 -0.99 11.59 -0.08
N ILE A 77 -1.19 10.42 -0.69
CA ILE A 77 -0.11 9.72 -1.38
C ILE A 77 0.24 10.49 -2.66
N MET A 78 1.43 11.04 -2.69
CA MET A 78 2.00 11.66 -3.89
C MET A 78 2.62 10.57 -4.75
N THR A 79 2.42 10.65 -6.06
CA THR A 79 2.99 9.69 -7.01
C THR A 79 3.61 10.39 -8.19
N LYS A 80 4.72 9.86 -8.68
CA LYS A 80 5.41 10.33 -9.89
C LYS A 80 5.90 9.13 -10.71
N MET A 81 5.87 9.29 -12.02
CA MET A 81 6.61 8.42 -12.96
C MET A 81 7.92 9.10 -13.29
N LEU A 82 9.03 8.43 -13.10
CA LEU A 82 10.34 8.95 -13.39
C LEU A 82 11.05 8.05 -14.40
N GLU A 83 11.81 8.68 -15.25
CA GLU A 83 12.75 8.05 -16.16
C GLU A 83 14.17 8.42 -15.69
N VAL A 84 14.91 7.43 -15.24
CA VAL A 84 16.22 7.64 -14.62
C VAL A 84 17.29 6.73 -15.24
N PRO A 85 18.55 7.20 -15.34
CA PRO A 85 19.65 6.32 -15.75
C PRO A 85 19.87 5.21 -14.73
N TYR A 86 20.67 4.21 -15.12
CA TYR A 86 21.07 3.17 -14.17
C TYR A 86 21.91 3.81 -13.05
N MET A 87 21.48 3.60 -11.81
CA MET A 87 22.18 4.05 -10.61
C MET A 87 21.97 3.06 -9.45
N LYS A 88 22.78 3.16 -8.41
CA LYS A 88 22.64 2.33 -7.20
C LYS A 88 21.42 2.77 -6.39
N ASP A 89 20.85 1.84 -5.63
CA ASP A 89 19.64 2.09 -4.81
C ASP A 89 19.73 3.34 -3.94
N LYS A 90 20.89 3.60 -3.32
CA LYS A 90 21.08 4.81 -2.48
C LYS A 90 20.97 6.11 -3.28
N GLU A 91 21.56 6.13 -4.47
CA GLU A 91 21.53 7.30 -5.38
C GLU A 91 20.11 7.50 -5.91
N LEU A 92 19.44 6.40 -6.26
CA LEU A 92 18.06 6.39 -6.73
C LEU A 92 17.10 6.94 -5.66
N ILE A 93 17.17 6.45 -4.43
CA ILE A 93 16.36 6.96 -3.32
C ILE A 93 16.65 8.43 -3.06
N SER A 94 17.92 8.86 -3.13
CA SER A 94 18.27 10.28 -2.99
C SER A 94 17.68 11.14 -4.12
N CYS A 95 17.66 10.62 -5.35
CA CYS A 95 17.02 11.27 -6.49
C CYS A 95 15.52 11.41 -6.28
N ILE A 96 14.86 10.30 -5.89
CA ILE A 96 13.41 10.27 -5.61
C ILE A 96 13.05 11.27 -4.51
N ASN A 97 13.81 11.31 -3.41
CA ASN A 97 13.56 12.25 -2.32
C ASN A 97 13.62 13.70 -2.77
N LYS A 98 14.55 14.04 -3.67
CA LYS A 98 14.64 15.40 -4.25
C LYS A 98 13.44 15.75 -5.12
N GLU A 99 12.91 14.77 -5.85
CA GLU A 99 11.71 14.96 -6.68
C GLU A 99 10.43 15.27 -5.89
N PHE A 100 10.36 14.83 -4.62
CA PHE A 100 9.24 15.10 -3.73
C PHE A 100 9.52 16.25 -2.74
N ALA A 101 10.71 16.83 -2.74
CA ALA A 101 11.08 17.92 -1.85
C ALA A 101 10.54 19.25 -2.39
N ASP A 102 9.39 19.71 -1.92
CA ASP A 102 8.77 20.99 -2.31
C ASP A 102 9.18 22.17 -1.38
N GLY A 103 10.43 22.20 -0.94
CA GLY A 103 10.95 23.33 -0.13
C GLY A 103 10.44 23.39 1.32
N GLU A 104 9.35 22.77 1.68
CA GLU A 104 8.92 22.55 3.05
C GLU A 104 9.56 21.28 3.61
N LYS A 105 10.05 21.36 4.85
CA LYS A 105 10.65 20.20 5.56
C LYS A 105 9.58 19.20 6.00
N THR A 106 8.87 18.62 5.08
CA THR A 106 7.93 17.53 5.40
C THR A 106 8.71 16.23 5.49
N ASP A 107 8.59 15.51 6.60
CA ASP A 107 9.22 14.20 6.78
C ASP A 107 8.46 13.17 5.95
N LEU A 108 8.95 12.92 4.74
CA LEU A 108 8.34 12.00 3.78
C LEU A 108 9.03 10.63 3.82
N VAL A 109 8.22 9.59 3.74
CA VAL A 109 8.67 8.23 3.43
C VAL A 109 8.42 7.99 1.95
N THR A 110 9.47 7.64 1.22
CA THR A 110 9.42 7.36 -0.22
C THR A 110 9.71 5.90 -0.49
N ASP A 111 9.09 5.37 -1.53
CA ASP A 111 9.36 4.03 -2.08
C ASP A 111 9.17 4.07 -3.60
N TYR A 112 9.65 3.05 -4.29
CA TYR A 112 9.52 2.96 -5.73
C TYR A 112 9.25 1.54 -6.21
N PHE A 113 8.69 1.47 -7.41
CA PHE A 113 8.47 0.22 -8.14
C PHE A 113 9.12 0.35 -9.52
N PRO A 114 10.13 -0.49 -9.83
CA PRO A 114 10.76 -0.50 -11.14
C PRO A 114 9.90 -1.26 -12.14
N PHE A 115 9.67 -0.70 -13.31
CA PHE A 115 9.04 -1.42 -14.42
C PHE A 115 10.04 -2.35 -15.11
N PRO A 116 9.55 -3.46 -15.68
CA PRO A 116 10.37 -4.35 -16.50
C PRO A 116 11.01 -3.57 -17.67
N LYS A 117 12.24 -3.92 -18.02
CA LYS A 117 12.95 -3.38 -19.16
C LYS A 117 12.87 -4.32 -20.35
N ASN A 118 12.78 -3.77 -21.55
CA ASN A 118 12.88 -4.51 -22.80
C ASN A 118 14.33 -4.63 -23.26
N SER A 119 15.19 -3.69 -22.82
CA SER A 119 16.62 -3.66 -23.17
C SER A 119 17.47 -3.20 -21.98
N PRO A 120 18.70 -3.74 -21.79
CA PRO A 120 19.62 -3.27 -20.75
C PRO A 120 20.12 -1.84 -20.98
N TYR A 121 19.97 -1.29 -22.18
CA TYR A 121 20.37 0.10 -22.52
C TYR A 121 19.25 1.10 -22.33
N GLU A 122 18.05 0.66 -22.00
CA GLU A 122 16.93 1.57 -21.72
C GLU A 122 17.10 2.24 -20.35
N MET A 123 16.59 3.47 -20.27
CA MET A 123 16.42 4.17 -19.01
C MET A 123 15.51 3.36 -18.07
N ASN A 124 15.70 3.49 -16.77
CA ASN A 124 14.80 2.87 -15.81
C ASN A 124 13.53 3.70 -15.72
N HIS A 125 12.40 3.10 -16.09
CA HIS A 125 11.10 3.67 -15.77
C HIS A 125 10.70 3.18 -14.38
N ILE A 126 10.43 4.11 -13.49
CA ILE A 126 10.06 3.80 -12.12
C ILE A 126 8.79 4.56 -11.72
N PHE A 127 7.91 3.87 -11.02
CA PHE A 127 6.80 4.49 -10.32
C PHE A 127 7.25 4.79 -8.90
N CYS A 128 7.19 6.06 -8.51
CA CYS A 128 7.59 6.53 -7.19
C CYS A 128 6.36 6.96 -6.41
N ALA A 129 6.39 6.73 -5.11
CA ALA A 129 5.37 7.20 -4.19
C ALA A 129 6.02 7.82 -2.95
N ALA A 130 5.36 8.84 -2.42
CA ALA A 130 5.74 9.50 -1.17
C ALA A 130 4.50 9.73 -0.31
N LEU A 131 4.66 9.58 1.00
CA LEU A 131 3.62 9.83 1.99
C LEU A 131 4.26 10.42 3.25
N GLU A 132 3.56 11.32 3.91
CA GLU A 132 3.99 11.87 5.20
C GLU A 132 4.20 10.74 6.22
N LYS A 133 5.34 10.76 6.88
CA LYS A 133 5.73 9.77 7.88
C LYS A 133 4.71 9.69 9.02
N SER A 134 4.17 10.83 9.44
CA SER A 134 3.14 10.93 10.47
C SER A 134 1.89 10.08 10.17
N VAL A 135 1.48 10.02 8.90
CA VAL A 135 0.35 9.17 8.47
C VAL A 135 0.70 7.69 8.63
N ILE A 136 1.89 7.29 8.21
CA ILE A 136 2.36 5.91 8.36
C ILE A 136 2.46 5.52 9.84
N GLU A 137 3.02 6.41 10.66
CA GLU A 137 3.19 6.20 12.10
C GLU A 137 1.86 6.06 12.83
N SER A 138 0.81 6.81 12.44
CA SER A 138 -0.52 6.68 13.04
C SER A 138 -1.12 5.27 12.81
N TYR A 139 -0.98 4.71 11.60
CA TYR A 139 -1.39 3.34 11.33
C TYR A 139 -0.55 2.31 12.09
N LEU A 140 0.76 2.51 12.17
CA LEU A 140 1.65 1.61 12.92
C LEU A 140 1.34 1.62 14.41
N SER A 141 1.06 2.79 15.00
CA SER A 141 0.65 2.93 16.39
C SER A 141 -0.63 2.15 16.65
N LEU A 142 -1.68 2.41 15.86
CA LEU A 142 -2.97 1.70 15.96
C LEU A 142 -2.81 0.17 15.95
N PHE A 143 -1.99 -0.36 15.03
CA PHE A 143 -1.75 -1.80 14.96
C PHE A 143 -0.89 -2.30 16.14
N SER A 144 0.06 -1.51 16.61
CA SER A 144 0.90 -1.84 17.77
C SER A 144 0.08 -1.94 19.05
N ASP A 145 -0.84 -1.01 19.29
CA ASP A 145 -1.71 -0.99 20.46
C ASP A 145 -2.63 -2.22 20.52
N LEU A 146 -3.02 -2.72 19.36
CA LEU A 146 -3.74 -3.98 19.21
C LEU A 146 -2.84 -5.22 19.28
N LYS A 147 -1.54 -5.06 19.51
CA LYS A 147 -0.52 -6.14 19.49
C LYS A 147 -0.47 -6.87 18.15
N LEU A 148 -0.75 -6.16 17.06
CA LEU A 148 -0.70 -6.64 15.69
C LEU A 148 0.65 -6.28 15.07
N LYS A 149 1.42 -7.29 14.65
CA LYS A 149 2.76 -7.08 14.09
C LYS A 149 2.69 -6.90 12.58
N VAL A 150 2.78 -5.66 12.14
CA VAL A 150 2.91 -5.29 10.72
C VAL A 150 4.31 -5.68 10.24
N LYS A 151 4.36 -6.47 9.17
CA LYS A 151 5.61 -6.91 8.51
C LYS A 151 6.02 -5.93 7.40
N ARG A 152 5.04 -5.36 6.72
CA ARG A 152 5.23 -4.48 5.57
C ARG A 152 4.04 -3.56 5.42
N ILE A 153 4.32 -2.34 4.95
CA ILE A 153 3.31 -1.40 4.47
C ILE A 153 3.43 -1.30 2.96
N SER A 154 2.31 -1.12 2.30
CA SER A 154 2.22 -0.87 0.86
C SER A 154 1.08 0.10 0.58
N ILE A 155 1.04 0.64 -0.62
CA ILE A 155 -0.07 1.45 -1.13
C ILE A 155 -0.88 0.64 -2.15
N GLY A 156 -2.18 0.95 -2.28
CA GLY A 156 -3.09 0.22 -3.17
C GLY A 156 -2.59 0.17 -4.61
N LEU A 157 -2.18 1.31 -5.17
CA LEU A 157 -1.65 1.38 -6.54
C LEU A 157 -0.36 0.56 -6.71
N GLY A 158 0.55 0.58 -5.72
CA GLY A 158 1.76 -0.24 -5.76
C GLY A 158 1.46 -1.75 -5.75
N CYS A 159 0.42 -2.17 -5.03
CA CYS A 159 -0.04 -3.56 -5.05
C CYS A 159 -0.61 -3.95 -6.42
N LEU A 160 -1.39 -3.06 -7.05
CA LEU A 160 -1.93 -3.26 -8.38
C LEU A 160 -0.82 -3.40 -9.43
N LEU A 161 0.15 -2.50 -9.44
CA LEU A 161 1.29 -2.55 -10.36
C LEU A 161 2.05 -3.88 -10.23
N ARG A 162 2.29 -4.34 -9.01
CA ARG A 162 2.93 -5.66 -8.76
C ARG A 162 2.10 -6.82 -9.29
N ALA A 163 0.78 -6.79 -9.10
CA ALA A 163 -0.12 -7.83 -9.58
C ALA A 163 -0.11 -7.90 -11.11
N VAL A 164 -0.22 -6.75 -11.78
CA VAL A 164 -0.20 -6.65 -13.23
C VAL A 164 1.14 -7.10 -13.81
N THR A 165 2.25 -6.69 -13.22
CA THR A 165 3.59 -7.15 -13.63
C THR A 165 3.74 -8.66 -13.50
N ALA A 166 3.21 -9.24 -12.42
CA ALA A 166 3.27 -10.68 -12.18
C ALA A 166 2.44 -11.49 -13.20
N THR A 167 1.44 -10.89 -13.84
CA THR A 167 0.64 -11.54 -14.90
C THR A 167 1.26 -11.41 -16.28
N GLY A 168 2.38 -10.68 -16.43
CA GLY A 168 3.03 -10.43 -17.73
C GLY A 168 2.26 -9.46 -18.64
N MET A 169 1.22 -8.78 -18.13
CA MET A 169 0.39 -7.86 -18.94
C MET A 169 1.15 -6.61 -19.42
N PHE A 170 2.29 -6.28 -18.83
CA PHE A 170 3.17 -5.20 -19.31
C PHE A 170 4.01 -5.56 -20.54
N ALA A 171 3.92 -6.79 -21.04
CA ALA A 171 4.65 -7.19 -22.25
C ALA A 171 4.04 -6.62 -23.54
N TYR A 172 2.90 -5.98 -23.44
CA TYR A 172 2.17 -5.39 -24.56
C TYR A 172 1.97 -3.91 -24.32
N GLU A 173 2.02 -3.13 -25.37
CA GLU A 173 1.85 -1.68 -25.48
C GLU A 173 1.05 -0.98 -24.34
N THR A 174 0.44 0.12 -24.52
CA THR A 174 -0.25 0.90 -23.49
C THR A 174 -1.45 0.13 -22.89
N CYS A 175 -1.44 -0.11 -21.57
CA CYS A 175 -2.57 -0.70 -20.85
C CYS A 175 -3.26 0.34 -19.99
N VAL A 176 -4.61 0.38 -20.05
CA VAL A 176 -5.43 1.18 -19.14
C VAL A 176 -6.09 0.26 -18.14
N PHE A 177 -5.85 0.50 -16.85
CA PHE A 177 -6.52 -0.23 -15.77
C PHE A 177 -7.60 0.66 -15.16
N MET A 178 -8.83 0.18 -15.20
CA MET A 178 -9.94 0.81 -14.51
C MET A 178 -10.22 0.08 -13.21
N LEU A 179 -9.95 0.74 -12.08
CA LEU A 179 -10.29 0.24 -10.76
C LEU A 179 -11.66 0.82 -10.37
N ALA A 180 -12.73 0.06 -10.53
CA ALA A 180 -14.05 0.43 -10.07
C ALA A 180 -14.24 -0.09 -8.64
N GLN A 181 -14.14 0.79 -7.65
CA GLN A 181 -14.62 0.49 -6.30
C GLN A 181 -16.11 0.81 -6.28
N GLY A 182 -16.94 -0.23 -6.17
CA GLY A 182 -18.38 -0.05 -6.11
C GLY A 182 -18.77 0.70 -4.85
N SER A 183 -19.13 1.98 -4.99
CA SER A 183 -20.05 2.60 -4.06
C SER A 183 -21.41 1.97 -4.32
N THR A 184 -21.91 1.15 -3.41
CA THR A 184 -23.32 0.84 -3.37
C THR A 184 -24.06 2.17 -3.14
N MET A 185 -24.78 2.65 -4.15
CA MET A 185 -25.84 3.62 -3.94
C MET A 185 -26.90 3.05 -3.00
#